data_266066383a57a6d0bc6bef233e7b722a
#
_entry.id   266066383a57a6d0bc6bef233e7b722a
#
_cell.length_a   1.000
_cell.length_b   1.000
_cell.length_c   1.000
_cell.angle_alpha   90.00
_cell.angle_beta   90.00
_cell.angle_gamma   90.00
#
_symmetry.space_group_name_H-M   'P 1'
#
loop_
_entity.id
_entity.type
_entity.pdbx_description
1 polymer ?
#
loop_
_entity_poly.entity_id
_entity_poly.type
_entity_poly.pdbx_seq_one_letter_code
_entity_poly.pdbx_strand_id
1 'polypeptide(L)'
;MTERSFISKGAASFPIAHEGAPTDVYFLLLPKVTMLALSAAVEPLRIANQVTNKELYRWFLLSEDGNPVRCSNGIAVTPDFDLINLPKSSLAFVVAGVEPADTTSPRILNWISRQRAFGCQIGGICTGAFTLAKAGLLKGRQFTLHWENQPAFNEHFVGLTPSNNLFEVDGGVMTCGGGNASLDMMLYMIERDHGKDLAVIIADMCIHARSNTRKSPQKSAYSEALSVRNQHLINAMQYMNTQLEEGVSMDEVADHVNISRRQLERLFKIYVGTSPLQFYADLRVKRAYALLNETSLSITEIAAASGFTSTSQLANQFRKRFGHSPSSFRKTWHD
;
A
#
# COMPACT_ATOMS: atom_id res chain seq x y z
N MET A 1 -15.08 -6.06 -33.84
CA MET A 1 -14.46 -6.03 -32.50
C MET A 1 -15.53 -5.51 -31.56
N THR A 2 -15.96 -6.30 -30.58
CA THR A 2 -16.89 -5.84 -29.53
C THR A 2 -16.21 -4.73 -28.74
N GLU A 3 -16.88 -3.60 -28.61
CA GLU A 3 -16.39 -2.46 -27.82
C GLU A 3 -16.10 -2.91 -26.38
N ARG A 4 -14.91 -2.60 -25.84
CA ARG A 4 -14.50 -3.01 -24.50
C ARG A 4 -15.37 -2.28 -23.47
N SER A 5 -16.14 -3.00 -22.68
CA SER A 5 -16.87 -2.44 -21.55
C SER A 5 -15.97 -2.39 -20.32
N PHE A 6 -15.87 -1.23 -19.70
CA PHE A 6 -15.14 -1.02 -18.43
C PHE A 6 -16.05 -1.16 -17.21
N ILE A 7 -17.34 -1.40 -17.40
CA ILE A 7 -18.31 -1.61 -16.32
C ILE A 7 -18.63 -3.10 -16.21
N SER A 8 -18.24 -3.73 -15.12
CA SER A 8 -18.58 -5.12 -14.80
C SER A 8 -19.91 -5.17 -14.05
N LYS A 9 -20.70 -6.22 -14.25
CA LYS A 9 -21.92 -6.47 -13.47
C LYS A 9 -21.55 -7.05 -12.09
N GLY A 10 -22.20 -6.56 -11.03
CA GLY A 10 -22.02 -7.05 -9.67
C GLY A 10 -23.25 -6.75 -8.82
N ALA A 11 -23.34 -7.37 -7.64
CA ALA A 11 -24.45 -7.18 -6.73
C ALA A 11 -24.32 -5.92 -5.87
N ALA A 12 -23.09 -5.49 -5.56
CA ALA A 12 -22.83 -4.28 -4.78
C ALA A 12 -23.14 -3.04 -5.63
N SER A 13 -23.83 -2.06 -5.02
CA SER A 13 -24.18 -0.79 -5.67
C SER A 13 -23.93 0.38 -4.72
N PHE A 14 -23.22 1.39 -5.22
CA PHE A 14 -22.95 2.65 -4.52
C PHE A 14 -23.11 3.81 -5.50
N PRO A 15 -24.33 4.34 -5.68
CA PRO A 15 -24.59 5.41 -6.64
C PRO A 15 -23.93 6.71 -6.21
N ILE A 16 -23.20 7.34 -7.14
CA ILE A 16 -22.60 8.66 -6.96
C ILE A 16 -23.07 9.64 -8.04
N ALA A 17 -23.09 10.92 -7.73
CA ALA A 17 -23.29 11.95 -8.72
C ALA A 17 -21.96 12.16 -9.48
N HIS A 18 -21.88 11.73 -10.73
CA HIS A 18 -20.74 11.96 -11.62
C HIS A 18 -21.23 12.16 -13.04
N GLU A 19 -20.91 13.31 -13.63
CA GLU A 19 -21.27 13.69 -15.00
C GLU A 19 -20.03 13.97 -15.88
N GLY A 20 -18.83 13.77 -15.31
CA GLY A 20 -17.56 14.00 -16.00
C GLY A 20 -17.21 12.89 -16.99
N ALA A 21 -16.27 13.18 -17.89
CA ALA A 21 -15.62 12.15 -18.70
C ALA A 21 -14.78 11.22 -17.81
N PRO A 22 -14.67 9.94 -18.17
CA PRO A 22 -13.82 8.99 -17.44
C PRO A 22 -12.35 9.41 -17.45
N THR A 23 -11.63 9.08 -16.37
CA THR A 23 -10.19 9.28 -16.31
C THR A 23 -9.48 8.12 -17.00
N ASP A 24 -8.67 8.42 -18.02
CA ASP A 24 -7.85 7.44 -18.72
C ASP A 24 -6.55 7.19 -17.94
N VAL A 25 -6.31 5.91 -17.60
CA VAL A 25 -5.11 5.44 -16.89
C VAL A 25 -4.35 4.46 -17.77
N TYR A 26 -3.09 4.74 -18.03
CA TYR A 26 -2.23 3.94 -18.89
C TYR A 26 -1.16 3.22 -18.05
N PHE A 27 -0.97 1.93 -18.27
CA PHE A 27 0.03 1.12 -17.58
C PHE A 27 1.06 0.63 -18.60
N LEU A 28 2.24 1.24 -18.63
CA LEU A 28 3.36 0.77 -19.42
C LEU A 28 4.03 -0.41 -18.70
N LEU A 29 3.89 -1.60 -19.26
CA LEU A 29 4.43 -2.83 -18.75
C LEU A 29 5.87 -3.01 -19.21
N LEU A 30 6.79 -3.14 -18.27
CA LEU A 30 8.17 -3.51 -18.56
C LEU A 30 8.37 -5.04 -18.48
N PRO A 31 9.37 -5.61 -19.16
CA PRO A 31 9.71 -7.03 -19.01
C PRO A 31 9.88 -7.44 -17.55
N LYS A 32 9.41 -8.65 -17.20
CA LYS A 32 9.43 -9.18 -15.83
C LYS A 32 8.59 -8.36 -14.83
N VAL A 33 7.56 -7.66 -15.29
CA VAL A 33 6.61 -6.93 -14.46
C VAL A 33 6.00 -7.86 -13.38
N THR A 34 5.79 -7.32 -12.18
CA THR A 34 5.12 -8.06 -11.10
C THR A 34 3.60 -8.05 -11.32
N MET A 35 3.03 -9.23 -11.64
CA MET A 35 1.59 -9.40 -11.91
C MET A 35 0.73 -8.88 -10.74
N LEU A 36 1.09 -9.20 -9.50
CA LEU A 36 0.35 -8.73 -8.32
C LEU A 36 0.28 -7.20 -8.28
N ALA A 37 1.37 -6.51 -8.58
CA ALA A 37 1.42 -5.05 -8.55
C ALA A 37 0.52 -4.43 -9.63
N LEU A 38 0.48 -5.02 -10.82
CA LEU A 38 -0.41 -4.63 -11.92
C LEU A 38 -1.88 -4.86 -11.55
N SER A 39 -2.22 -6.08 -11.12
CA SER A 39 -3.59 -6.44 -10.76
C SER A 39 -4.11 -5.57 -9.61
N ALA A 40 -3.29 -5.34 -8.57
CA ALA A 40 -3.64 -4.49 -7.44
C ALA A 40 -3.81 -3.00 -7.83
N ALA A 41 -3.28 -2.57 -8.97
CA ALA A 41 -3.51 -1.23 -9.51
C ALA A 41 -4.78 -1.15 -10.39
N VAL A 42 -5.09 -2.20 -11.15
CA VAL A 42 -6.22 -2.21 -12.09
C VAL A 42 -7.56 -2.51 -11.39
N GLU A 43 -7.58 -3.48 -10.47
CA GLU A 43 -8.81 -3.95 -9.83
C GLU A 43 -9.60 -2.86 -9.07
N PRO A 44 -8.98 -1.92 -8.33
CA PRO A 44 -9.73 -0.82 -7.70
C PRO A 44 -10.49 0.05 -8.71
N LEU A 45 -9.91 0.28 -9.88
CA LEU A 45 -10.53 1.08 -10.95
C LEU A 45 -11.74 0.34 -11.53
N ARG A 46 -11.59 -0.97 -11.77
CA ARG A 46 -12.69 -1.84 -12.23
C ARG A 46 -13.83 -1.87 -11.21
N ILE A 47 -13.51 -2.05 -9.91
CA ILE A 47 -14.51 -2.12 -8.85
C ILE A 47 -15.21 -0.76 -8.70
N ALA A 48 -14.49 0.37 -8.80
CA ALA A 48 -15.09 1.71 -8.79
C ALA A 48 -16.19 1.84 -9.85
N ASN A 49 -15.90 1.45 -11.08
CA ASN A 49 -16.88 1.45 -12.16
C ASN A 49 -18.06 0.50 -11.88
N GLN A 50 -17.78 -0.70 -11.37
CA GLN A 50 -18.78 -1.71 -11.07
C GLN A 50 -19.78 -1.23 -10.01
N VAL A 51 -19.30 -0.78 -8.84
CA VAL A 51 -20.18 -0.43 -7.72
C VAL A 51 -20.97 0.85 -7.97
N THR A 52 -20.43 1.76 -8.77
CA THR A 52 -21.13 3.01 -9.15
C THR A 52 -22.01 2.85 -10.37
N ASN A 53 -21.85 1.76 -11.11
CA ASN A 53 -22.44 1.54 -12.44
C ASN A 53 -22.17 2.73 -13.39
N LYS A 54 -20.99 3.34 -13.26
CA LYS A 54 -20.53 4.46 -14.11
C LYS A 54 -19.11 4.18 -14.58
N GLU A 55 -18.78 4.67 -15.77
CA GLU A 55 -17.41 4.61 -16.29
C GLU A 55 -16.61 5.79 -15.72
N LEU A 56 -16.10 5.61 -14.48
CA LEU A 56 -15.26 6.63 -13.81
C LEU A 56 -13.82 6.56 -14.34
N TYR A 57 -13.35 5.35 -14.66
CA TYR A 57 -12.01 5.08 -15.12
C TYR A 57 -12.01 4.17 -16.34
N ARG A 58 -11.08 4.43 -17.27
CA ARG A 58 -10.69 3.49 -18.32
C ARG A 58 -9.22 3.20 -18.16
N TRP A 59 -8.81 1.97 -18.37
CA TRP A 59 -7.42 1.57 -18.25
C TRP A 59 -6.95 0.83 -19.49
N PHE A 60 -5.71 1.13 -19.86
CA PHE A 60 -5.07 0.59 -21.04
C PHE A 60 -3.67 0.10 -20.70
N LEU A 61 -3.32 -1.07 -21.23
CA LEU A 61 -2.01 -1.66 -21.07
C LEU A 61 -1.15 -1.34 -22.29
N LEU A 62 0.07 -0.89 -22.03
CA LEU A 62 1.05 -0.59 -23.07
C LEU A 62 2.27 -1.51 -22.90
N SER A 63 2.91 -1.85 -24.02
CA SER A 63 4.28 -2.35 -24.02
C SER A 63 5.14 -1.55 -24.99
N GLU A 64 6.44 -1.75 -24.99
CA GLU A 64 7.34 -0.99 -25.86
C GLU A 64 7.03 -1.16 -27.34
N ASP A 65 6.66 -2.36 -27.74
CA ASP A 65 6.51 -2.79 -29.14
C ASP A 65 5.12 -3.35 -29.47
N GLY A 66 4.17 -3.31 -28.52
CA GLY A 66 2.83 -3.88 -28.67
C GLY A 66 2.76 -5.42 -28.50
N ASN A 67 3.89 -6.07 -28.22
CA ASN A 67 3.94 -7.50 -27.99
C ASN A 67 3.59 -7.89 -26.56
N PRO A 68 3.12 -9.14 -26.29
CA PRO A 68 2.85 -9.62 -24.96
C PRO A 68 4.08 -9.56 -24.05
N VAL A 69 3.89 -9.06 -22.84
CA VAL A 69 4.92 -8.92 -21.81
C VAL A 69 4.85 -10.09 -20.84
N ARG A 70 5.98 -10.80 -20.69
CA ARG A 70 6.10 -11.88 -19.70
C ARG A 70 6.37 -11.30 -18.32
N CYS A 71 5.46 -11.61 -17.38
CA CYS A 71 5.59 -11.24 -15.97
C CYS A 71 6.66 -12.05 -15.25
N SER A 72 7.08 -11.61 -14.08
CA SER A 72 8.06 -12.30 -13.23
C SER A 72 7.63 -13.72 -12.79
N ASN A 73 6.32 -14.00 -12.78
CA ASN A 73 5.74 -15.31 -12.49
C ASN A 73 5.56 -16.21 -13.74
N GLY A 74 6.02 -15.76 -14.92
CA GLY A 74 5.93 -16.52 -16.17
C GLY A 74 4.65 -16.34 -16.98
N ILE A 75 3.60 -15.71 -16.41
CA ILE A 75 2.36 -15.41 -17.14
C ILE A 75 2.64 -14.29 -18.14
N ALA A 76 2.07 -14.38 -19.36
CA ALA A 76 2.14 -13.32 -20.35
C ALA A 76 0.89 -12.46 -20.32
N VAL A 77 1.07 -11.14 -20.39
CA VAL A 77 0.00 -10.14 -20.47
C VAL A 77 0.06 -9.50 -21.86
N THR A 78 -1.06 -9.52 -22.57
CA THR A 78 -1.19 -8.86 -23.87
C THR A 78 -1.53 -7.40 -23.64
N PRO A 79 -0.73 -6.45 -24.16
CA PRO A 79 -1.04 -5.02 -24.08
C PRO A 79 -2.18 -4.66 -25.05
N ASP A 80 -2.83 -3.51 -24.82
CA ASP A 80 -3.80 -2.94 -25.75
C ASP A 80 -3.09 -2.18 -26.89
N PHE A 81 -1.92 -1.57 -26.61
CA PHE A 81 -1.18 -0.74 -27.55
C PHE A 81 0.35 -0.86 -27.35
N ASP A 82 1.10 -0.38 -28.34
CA ASP A 82 2.51 -0.01 -28.18
C ASP A 82 2.65 1.38 -27.53
N LEU A 83 3.81 2.04 -27.67
CA LEU A 83 4.06 3.39 -27.16
C LEU A 83 3.34 4.47 -27.99
N ILE A 84 2.02 4.53 -27.85
CA ILE A 84 1.17 5.56 -28.47
C ILE A 84 1.38 6.93 -27.84
N ASN A 85 0.95 8.00 -28.51
CA ASN A 85 0.80 9.32 -27.88
C ASN A 85 -0.47 9.33 -27.02
N LEU A 86 -0.31 9.73 -25.75
CA LEU A 86 -1.42 9.78 -24.81
C LEU A 86 -2.20 11.11 -24.97
N PRO A 87 -3.50 11.11 -24.70
CA PRO A 87 -4.26 12.34 -24.57
C PRO A 87 -3.66 13.26 -23.50
N LYS A 88 -3.79 14.57 -23.68
CA LYS A 88 -3.33 15.56 -22.70
C LYS A 88 -3.98 15.29 -21.33
N SER A 89 -3.21 15.48 -20.26
CA SER A 89 -3.65 15.26 -18.88
C SER A 89 -3.96 13.81 -18.50
N SER A 90 -3.62 12.83 -19.34
CA SER A 90 -3.68 11.41 -19.00
C SER A 90 -2.76 11.07 -17.84
N LEU A 91 -3.11 10.02 -17.10
CA LEU A 91 -2.29 9.44 -16.06
C LEU A 91 -1.64 8.15 -16.59
N ALA A 92 -0.32 8.05 -16.50
CA ALA A 92 0.41 6.86 -16.91
C ALA A 92 1.31 6.34 -15.79
N PHE A 93 1.39 5.02 -15.65
CA PHE A 93 2.28 4.36 -14.70
C PHE A 93 3.25 3.44 -15.42
N VAL A 94 4.53 3.56 -15.12
CA VAL A 94 5.53 2.57 -15.50
C VAL A 94 5.47 1.45 -14.47
N VAL A 95 5.04 0.27 -14.90
CA VAL A 95 4.90 -0.92 -14.05
C VAL A 95 6.06 -1.86 -14.33
N ALA A 96 6.90 -2.07 -13.34
CA ALA A 96 8.07 -2.93 -13.44
C ALA A 96 8.05 -4.03 -12.37
N GLY A 97 9.09 -4.85 -12.30
CA GLY A 97 9.21 -5.95 -11.36
C GLY A 97 10.66 -6.26 -11.06
N VAL A 98 11.08 -7.50 -11.27
CA VAL A 98 12.45 -7.95 -11.00
C VAL A 98 13.43 -7.47 -12.07
N GLU A 99 14.72 -7.35 -11.72
CA GLU A 99 15.82 -6.92 -12.60
C GLU A 99 15.59 -5.56 -13.29
N PRO A 100 15.23 -4.50 -12.54
CA PRO A 100 14.77 -3.24 -13.15
C PRO A 100 15.86 -2.45 -13.87
N ALA A 101 17.13 -2.73 -13.62
CA ALA A 101 18.25 -1.97 -14.19
C ALA A 101 18.30 -2.05 -15.73
N ASP A 102 17.94 -3.22 -16.30
CA ASP A 102 18.10 -3.52 -17.73
C ASP A 102 16.79 -3.45 -18.53
N THR A 103 15.68 -3.13 -17.89
CA THR A 103 14.35 -3.17 -18.53
C THR A 103 13.93 -1.86 -19.21
N THR A 104 14.75 -0.80 -19.13
CA THR A 104 14.42 0.52 -19.67
C THR A 104 15.25 0.84 -20.91
N SER A 105 14.61 0.91 -22.07
CA SER A 105 15.25 1.28 -23.34
C SER A 105 15.29 2.81 -23.55
N PRO A 106 16.14 3.32 -24.45
CA PRO A 106 16.09 4.71 -24.89
C PRO A 106 14.73 5.10 -25.52
N ARG A 107 14.03 4.18 -26.16
CA ARG A 107 12.70 4.41 -26.75
C ARG A 107 11.67 4.73 -25.68
N ILE A 108 11.68 3.99 -24.56
CA ILE A 108 10.83 4.23 -23.39
C ILE A 108 11.14 5.59 -22.76
N LEU A 109 12.42 5.91 -22.55
CA LEU A 109 12.82 7.20 -21.97
C LEU A 109 12.38 8.39 -22.82
N ASN A 110 12.54 8.30 -24.13
CA ASN A 110 12.10 9.32 -25.08
C ASN A 110 10.57 9.48 -25.08
N TRP A 111 9.84 8.35 -24.97
CA TRP A 111 8.38 8.37 -24.87
C TRP A 111 7.93 9.04 -23.58
N ILE A 112 8.48 8.68 -22.43
CA ILE A 112 8.19 9.29 -21.11
C ILE A 112 8.41 10.80 -21.16
N SER A 113 9.56 11.24 -21.71
CA SER A 113 9.91 12.67 -21.80
C SER A 113 8.90 13.43 -22.67
N ARG A 114 8.49 12.86 -23.80
CA ARG A 114 7.45 13.47 -24.67
C ARG A 114 6.09 13.54 -23.99
N GLN A 115 5.62 12.46 -23.36
CA GLN A 115 4.31 12.46 -22.69
C GLN A 115 4.31 13.46 -21.53
N ARG A 116 5.41 13.55 -20.77
CA ARG A 116 5.56 14.53 -19.69
C ARG A 116 5.50 15.97 -20.21
N ALA A 117 6.23 16.27 -21.28
CA ALA A 117 6.22 17.59 -21.93
C ALA A 117 4.82 17.95 -22.48
N PHE A 118 4.05 16.94 -22.91
CA PHE A 118 2.68 17.11 -23.40
C PHE A 118 1.65 17.30 -22.28
N GLY A 119 2.05 17.17 -20.99
CA GLY A 119 1.22 17.43 -19.83
C GLY A 119 0.62 16.18 -19.18
N CYS A 120 1.07 14.97 -19.55
CA CYS A 120 0.69 13.75 -18.86
C CYS A 120 1.34 13.66 -17.50
N GLN A 121 0.64 13.08 -16.51
CA GLN A 121 1.20 12.71 -15.22
C GLN A 121 1.80 11.30 -15.34
N ILE A 122 3.05 11.13 -14.90
CA ILE A 122 3.73 9.84 -15.03
C ILE A 122 4.21 9.38 -13.67
N GLY A 123 3.72 8.21 -13.24
CA GLY A 123 4.07 7.55 -11.99
C GLY A 123 4.84 6.24 -12.19
N GLY A 124 5.21 5.61 -11.07
CA GLY A 124 5.93 4.33 -11.06
C GLY A 124 5.37 3.34 -10.05
N ILE A 125 5.22 2.10 -10.47
CA ILE A 125 4.73 1.00 -9.64
C ILE A 125 5.84 -0.03 -9.47
N CYS A 126 6.02 -0.50 -8.22
CA CYS A 126 7.05 -1.44 -7.81
C CYS A 126 8.45 -0.86 -8.09
N THR A 127 9.20 -1.42 -9.01
CA THR A 127 10.52 -0.91 -9.41
C THR A 127 10.47 0.07 -10.58
N GLY A 128 9.30 0.53 -11.01
CA GLY A 128 9.14 1.53 -12.07
C GLY A 128 9.87 2.86 -11.79
N ALA A 129 10.17 3.14 -10.52
CA ALA A 129 10.98 4.30 -10.12
C ALA A 129 12.39 4.29 -10.73
N PHE A 130 12.98 3.13 -11.09
CA PHE A 130 14.25 3.07 -11.83
C PHE A 130 14.13 3.79 -13.18
N THR A 131 13.07 3.51 -13.91
CA THR A 131 12.80 4.16 -15.19
C THR A 131 12.53 5.66 -15.02
N LEU A 132 11.77 6.04 -13.98
CA LEU A 132 11.51 7.46 -13.66
C LEU A 132 12.80 8.21 -13.28
N ALA A 133 13.70 7.56 -12.55
CA ALA A 133 15.02 8.12 -12.20
C ALA A 133 15.87 8.34 -13.44
N LYS A 134 15.96 7.32 -14.34
CA LYS A 134 16.65 7.45 -15.65
C LYS A 134 16.06 8.58 -16.51
N ALA A 135 14.75 8.80 -16.43
CA ALA A 135 14.06 9.89 -17.12
C ALA A 135 14.18 11.26 -16.40
N GLY A 136 14.88 11.33 -15.26
CA GLY A 136 15.09 12.58 -14.50
C GLY A 136 13.86 13.09 -13.74
N LEU A 137 12.82 12.29 -13.59
CA LEU A 137 11.52 12.73 -13.02
C LEU A 137 11.49 12.73 -11.48
N LEU A 138 12.49 12.16 -10.81
CA LEU A 138 12.50 12.00 -9.35
C LEU A 138 13.37 13.04 -8.61
N LYS A 139 14.11 13.87 -9.33
CA LYS A 139 14.97 14.88 -8.72
C LYS A 139 14.16 15.90 -7.93
N GLY A 140 14.52 16.06 -6.64
CA GLY A 140 13.85 17.00 -5.73
C GLY A 140 12.42 16.59 -5.33
N ARG A 141 12.06 15.30 -5.46
CA ARG A 141 10.75 14.77 -5.14
C ARG A 141 10.79 13.68 -4.09
N GLN A 142 9.73 13.56 -3.32
CA GLN A 142 9.45 12.39 -2.49
C GLN A 142 8.96 11.26 -3.39
N PHE A 143 9.58 10.10 -3.28
CA PHE A 143 9.21 8.91 -4.05
C PHE A 143 9.54 7.64 -3.26
N THR A 144 9.00 6.54 -3.70
CA THR A 144 9.32 5.21 -3.15
C THR A 144 9.39 4.17 -4.26
N LEU A 145 9.95 3.01 -3.95
CA LEU A 145 9.96 1.80 -4.78
C LEU A 145 10.01 0.58 -3.87
N HIS A 146 9.91 -0.61 -4.44
CA HIS A 146 9.95 -1.85 -3.69
C HIS A 146 11.18 -1.93 -2.78
N TRP A 147 10.97 -2.20 -1.50
CA TRP A 147 12.00 -2.15 -0.45
C TRP A 147 13.25 -3.00 -0.76
N GLU A 148 13.06 -4.15 -1.41
CA GLU A 148 14.13 -5.07 -1.78
C GLU A 148 15.15 -4.43 -2.73
N ASN A 149 14.69 -3.54 -3.59
CA ASN A 149 15.50 -2.92 -4.63
C ASN A 149 16.07 -1.55 -4.23
N GLN A 150 15.73 -1.01 -3.05
CA GLN A 150 16.24 0.28 -2.58
C GLN A 150 17.77 0.31 -2.44
N PRO A 151 18.46 -0.72 -1.92
CA PRO A 151 19.93 -0.72 -1.86
C PRO A 151 20.54 -0.56 -3.26
N ALA A 152 20.12 -1.37 -4.24
CA ALA A 152 20.63 -1.29 -5.60
C ALA A 152 20.26 0.05 -6.27
N PHE A 153 19.07 0.60 -5.99
CA PHE A 153 18.68 1.92 -6.50
C PHE A 153 19.61 3.02 -6.01
N ASN A 154 19.95 3.03 -4.72
CA ASN A 154 20.85 4.04 -4.12
C ASN A 154 22.26 3.99 -4.70
N GLU A 155 22.75 2.80 -5.08
CA GLU A 155 24.04 2.65 -5.76
C GLU A 155 24.01 3.22 -7.19
N HIS A 156 22.89 3.02 -7.92
CA HIS A 156 22.76 3.48 -9.29
C HIS A 156 22.47 4.98 -9.41
N PHE A 157 21.79 5.57 -8.42
CA PHE A 157 21.28 6.95 -8.49
C PHE A 157 21.72 7.76 -7.27
N VAL A 158 22.97 8.18 -7.29
CA VAL A 158 23.54 9.03 -6.22
C VAL A 158 22.74 10.33 -6.08
N GLY A 159 22.32 10.65 -4.86
CA GLY A 159 21.55 11.85 -4.55
C GLY A 159 20.02 11.68 -4.69
N LEU A 160 19.52 10.49 -5.02
CA LEU A 160 18.10 10.14 -4.96
C LEU A 160 17.87 9.11 -3.84
N THR A 161 17.08 9.47 -2.84
CA THR A 161 16.81 8.60 -1.69
C THR A 161 15.32 8.27 -1.62
N PRO A 162 14.92 7.01 -1.88
CA PRO A 162 13.54 6.58 -1.75
C PRO A 162 13.09 6.54 -0.30
N SER A 163 11.82 6.82 -0.04
CA SER A 163 11.20 6.59 1.26
C SER A 163 10.87 5.11 1.48
N ASN A 164 10.65 4.71 2.74
CA ASN A 164 10.19 3.37 3.09
C ASN A 164 8.65 3.25 3.09
N ASN A 165 7.93 4.27 2.68
CA ASN A 165 6.48 4.31 2.69
C ASN A 165 5.88 3.37 1.63
N LEU A 166 4.61 2.94 1.82
CA LEU A 166 3.89 2.14 0.84
C LEU A 166 3.81 2.85 -0.50
N PHE A 167 3.48 4.14 -0.48
CA PHE A 167 3.43 4.99 -1.68
C PHE A 167 3.74 6.44 -1.36
N GLU A 168 4.11 7.20 -2.38
CA GLU A 168 4.37 8.65 -2.33
C GLU A 168 3.64 9.37 -3.46
N VAL A 169 3.23 10.61 -3.18
CA VAL A 169 2.60 11.52 -4.15
C VAL A 169 3.22 12.88 -3.99
N ASP A 170 4.01 13.30 -4.97
CA ASP A 170 4.70 14.58 -4.95
C ASP A 170 4.85 15.18 -6.36
N GLY A 171 4.47 16.45 -6.50
CA GLY A 171 4.65 17.23 -7.73
C GLY A 171 4.05 16.58 -8.99
N GLY A 172 2.92 15.86 -8.85
CA GLY A 172 2.27 15.14 -9.94
C GLY A 172 2.95 13.83 -10.34
N VAL A 173 3.88 13.33 -9.51
CA VAL A 173 4.46 11.99 -9.63
C VAL A 173 3.91 11.13 -8.50
N MET A 174 3.37 9.96 -8.83
CA MET A 174 2.90 8.97 -7.88
C MET A 174 3.80 7.73 -7.98
N THR A 175 4.27 7.23 -6.85
CA THR A 175 5.10 6.00 -6.82
C THR A 175 4.68 5.11 -5.67
N CYS A 176 4.77 3.79 -5.85
CA CYS A 176 4.49 2.82 -4.77
C CYS A 176 5.47 1.64 -4.78
N GLY A 177 5.55 0.96 -3.64
CA GLY A 177 6.39 -0.22 -3.46
C GLY A 177 5.93 -1.48 -4.22
N GLY A 178 4.83 -1.42 -4.95
CA GLY A 178 4.27 -2.58 -5.65
C GLY A 178 3.47 -3.52 -4.72
N GLY A 179 3.10 -4.69 -5.21
CA GLY A 179 2.21 -5.59 -4.47
C GLY A 179 0.91 -4.88 -4.06
N ASN A 180 0.45 -5.10 -2.83
CA ASN A 180 -0.76 -4.43 -2.31
C ASN A 180 -0.60 -2.92 -2.08
N ALA A 181 0.62 -2.38 -2.03
CA ALA A 181 0.82 -0.94 -1.99
C ALA A 181 0.30 -0.22 -3.25
N SER A 182 0.18 -0.95 -4.38
CA SER A 182 -0.47 -0.44 -5.59
C SER A 182 -1.96 -0.20 -5.35
N LEU A 183 -2.63 -1.10 -4.62
CA LEU A 183 -4.03 -0.95 -4.22
C LEU A 183 -4.22 0.27 -3.32
N ASP A 184 -3.38 0.45 -2.28
CA ASP A 184 -3.44 1.61 -1.39
C ASP A 184 -3.26 2.94 -2.15
N MET A 185 -2.34 2.98 -3.12
CA MET A 185 -2.12 4.16 -3.98
C MET A 185 -3.34 4.46 -4.86
N MET A 186 -3.96 3.45 -5.46
CA MET A 186 -5.18 3.64 -6.27
C MET A 186 -6.38 4.03 -5.40
N LEU A 187 -6.56 3.43 -4.23
CA LEU A 187 -7.59 3.82 -3.27
C LEU A 187 -7.42 5.28 -2.84
N TYR A 188 -6.18 5.74 -2.63
CA TYR A 188 -5.91 7.15 -2.37
C TYR A 188 -6.32 8.04 -3.56
N MET A 189 -6.04 7.65 -4.79
CA MET A 189 -6.45 8.37 -5.99
C MET A 189 -7.98 8.45 -6.10
N ILE A 190 -8.67 7.34 -5.90
CA ILE A 190 -10.13 7.26 -5.94
C ILE A 190 -10.76 8.10 -4.82
N GLU A 191 -10.19 8.08 -3.60
CA GLU A 191 -10.64 8.92 -2.49
C GLU A 191 -10.53 10.41 -2.81
N ARG A 192 -9.43 10.83 -3.42
CA ARG A 192 -9.22 12.21 -3.86
C ARG A 192 -10.24 12.65 -4.90
N ASP A 193 -10.56 11.77 -5.84
CA ASP A 193 -11.37 12.09 -7.01
C ASP A 193 -12.88 11.94 -6.75
N HIS A 194 -13.29 10.98 -5.89
CA HIS A 194 -14.70 10.59 -5.71
C HIS A 194 -15.12 10.46 -4.23
N GLY A 195 -14.23 10.78 -3.28
CA GLY A 195 -14.53 10.78 -1.86
C GLY A 195 -14.20 9.48 -1.13
N LYS A 196 -14.17 9.59 0.20
CA LYS A 196 -13.69 8.53 1.10
C LYS A 196 -14.58 7.29 1.09
N ASP A 197 -15.89 7.48 1.02
CA ASP A 197 -16.86 6.38 1.16
C ASP A 197 -16.73 5.37 0.01
N LEU A 198 -16.56 5.87 -1.23
CA LEU A 198 -16.31 5.00 -2.37
C LEU A 198 -15.00 4.20 -2.18
N ALA A 199 -13.95 4.85 -1.73
CA ALA A 199 -12.66 4.19 -1.51
C ALA A 199 -12.73 3.11 -0.41
N VAL A 200 -13.55 3.31 0.64
CA VAL A 200 -13.80 2.31 1.69
C VAL A 200 -14.51 1.08 1.11
N ILE A 201 -15.59 1.29 0.37
CA ILE A 201 -16.35 0.20 -0.26
C ILE A 201 -15.46 -0.62 -1.21
N ILE A 202 -14.61 0.05 -1.99
CA ILE A 202 -13.68 -0.64 -2.89
C ILE A 202 -12.65 -1.46 -2.09
N ALA A 203 -12.14 -0.94 -0.97
CA ALA A 203 -11.22 -1.67 -0.10
C ALA A 203 -11.88 -2.93 0.47
N ASP A 204 -13.14 -2.83 0.92
CA ASP A 204 -13.92 -3.96 1.42
C ASP A 204 -14.16 -5.00 0.32
N MET A 205 -14.48 -4.57 -0.90
CA MET A 205 -14.63 -5.46 -2.06
C MET A 205 -13.32 -6.17 -2.43
N CYS A 206 -12.17 -5.54 -2.17
CA CYS A 206 -10.84 -6.16 -2.33
C CYS A 206 -10.44 -7.03 -1.12
N ILE A 207 -11.27 -7.13 -0.08
CA ILE A 207 -10.92 -7.78 1.21
C ILE A 207 -9.58 -7.23 1.74
N HIS A 208 -9.39 -5.92 1.62
CA HIS A 208 -8.14 -5.25 1.92
C HIS A 208 -8.27 -4.35 3.16
N ALA A 209 -7.49 -4.66 4.19
CA ALA A 209 -7.34 -3.78 5.34
C ALA A 209 -6.53 -2.55 4.95
N ARG A 210 -7.22 -1.51 4.51
CA ARG A 210 -6.61 -0.27 4.03
C ARG A 210 -5.64 0.32 5.05
N SER A 211 -4.46 0.68 4.61
CA SER A 211 -3.54 1.48 5.40
C SER A 211 -4.07 2.91 5.54
N ASN A 212 -4.38 3.33 6.77
CA ASN A 212 -4.97 4.64 7.05
C ASN A 212 -3.98 5.81 6.89
N THR A 213 -2.71 5.54 6.59
CA THR A 213 -1.69 6.59 6.44
C THR A 213 -0.78 6.33 5.25
N ARG A 214 -0.50 7.39 4.46
CA ARG A 214 0.52 7.37 3.40
C ARG A 214 1.88 6.93 3.91
N LYS A 215 2.19 7.21 5.17
CA LYS A 215 3.47 6.94 5.84
C LYS A 215 3.54 5.57 6.49
N SER A 216 2.74 4.59 6.04
CA SER A 216 2.88 3.22 6.50
C SER A 216 4.10 2.56 5.86
N PRO A 217 5.00 1.93 6.63
CA PRO A 217 6.18 1.31 6.09
C PRO A 217 5.84 0.05 5.28
N GLN A 218 6.61 -0.22 4.23
CA GLN A 218 6.46 -1.41 3.38
C GLN A 218 6.74 -2.71 4.12
N LYS A 219 7.61 -2.68 5.15
CA LYS A 219 7.89 -3.82 6.01
C LYS A 219 7.20 -3.65 7.35
N SER A 220 6.62 -4.74 7.85
CA SER A 220 6.21 -4.77 9.25
C SER A 220 7.46 -4.76 10.15
N ALA A 221 7.33 -4.20 11.36
CA ALA A 221 8.38 -4.25 12.35
C ALA A 221 8.92 -5.70 12.60
N TYR A 222 8.01 -6.68 12.51
CA TYR A 222 8.36 -8.10 12.63
C TYR A 222 9.24 -8.58 11.47
N SER A 223 8.90 -8.19 10.23
CA SER A 223 9.69 -8.50 9.03
C SER A 223 11.09 -7.87 9.09
N GLU A 224 11.19 -6.67 9.64
CA GLU A 224 12.48 -6.00 9.81
C GLU A 224 13.34 -6.70 10.85
N ALA A 225 12.77 -7.13 11.98
CA ALA A 225 13.44 -7.96 12.98
C ALA A 225 13.96 -9.28 12.38
N LEU A 226 13.15 -9.94 11.53
CA LEU A 226 13.56 -11.15 10.81
C LEU A 226 14.72 -10.89 9.83
N SER A 227 14.68 -9.76 9.11
CA SER A 227 15.71 -9.44 8.10
C SER A 227 17.09 -9.21 8.71
N VAL A 228 17.17 -8.65 9.90
CA VAL A 228 18.43 -8.45 10.65
C VAL A 228 18.82 -9.66 11.49
N ARG A 229 18.03 -10.75 11.45
CA ARG A 229 18.28 -11.99 12.22
C ARG A 229 18.50 -11.74 13.71
N ASN A 230 17.86 -10.71 14.26
CA ASN A 230 17.98 -10.42 15.68
C ASN A 230 17.02 -11.30 16.48
N GLN A 231 17.53 -12.44 16.94
CA GLN A 231 16.72 -13.45 17.63
C GLN A 231 16.09 -12.91 18.91
N HIS A 232 16.78 -12.05 19.66
CA HIS A 232 16.24 -11.46 20.89
C HIS A 232 15.01 -10.58 20.59
N LEU A 233 15.08 -9.78 19.51
CA LEU A 233 13.95 -8.93 19.10
C LEU A 233 12.76 -9.76 18.62
N ILE A 234 13.02 -10.80 17.81
CA ILE A 234 11.97 -11.72 17.32
C ILE A 234 11.28 -12.41 18.48
N ASN A 235 12.07 -12.99 19.41
CA ASN A 235 11.54 -13.69 20.57
C ASN A 235 10.77 -12.76 21.50
N ALA A 236 11.23 -11.51 21.69
CA ALA A 236 10.52 -10.50 22.47
C ALA A 236 9.15 -10.18 21.87
N MET A 237 9.08 -9.95 20.55
CA MET A 237 7.82 -9.70 19.86
C MET A 237 6.86 -10.89 19.93
N GLN A 238 7.39 -12.11 19.79
CA GLN A 238 6.58 -13.33 19.91
C GLN A 238 6.04 -13.47 21.33
N TYR A 239 6.89 -13.32 22.35
CA TYR A 239 6.48 -13.40 23.74
C TYR A 239 5.42 -12.34 24.08
N MET A 240 5.60 -11.08 23.69
CA MET A 240 4.57 -10.05 23.84
C MET A 240 3.24 -10.44 23.21
N ASN A 241 3.27 -11.06 22.04
CA ASN A 241 2.04 -11.46 21.33
C ASN A 241 1.32 -12.63 22.02
N THR A 242 2.04 -13.52 22.70
CA THR A 242 1.43 -14.61 23.49
C THR A 242 0.86 -14.14 24.83
N GLN A 243 1.36 -13.03 25.37
CA GLN A 243 1.00 -12.50 26.70
C GLN A 243 0.02 -11.31 26.63
N LEU A 244 -0.83 -11.23 25.59
CA LEU A 244 -1.71 -10.07 25.39
C LEU A 244 -2.79 -9.95 26.47
N GLU A 245 -3.34 -11.07 26.93
CA GLU A 245 -4.47 -11.12 27.86
C GLU A 245 -3.99 -10.93 29.31
N GLU A 246 -3.03 -11.69 29.76
CA GLU A 246 -2.52 -11.63 31.14
C GLU A 246 -1.69 -10.38 31.40
N GLY A 247 -1.06 -9.89 30.37
CA GLY A 247 -0.17 -8.75 30.47
C GLY A 247 1.25 -9.14 30.85
N VAL A 248 2.21 -8.38 30.38
CA VAL A 248 3.61 -8.55 30.72
C VAL A 248 4.29 -7.21 30.86
N SER A 249 5.17 -7.07 31.84
CA SER A 249 6.03 -5.91 31.99
C SER A 249 7.19 -5.95 31.01
N MET A 250 7.77 -4.80 30.72
CA MET A 250 8.93 -4.74 29.80
C MET A 250 10.19 -5.35 30.41
N ASP A 251 10.25 -5.45 31.73
CA ASP A 251 11.35 -6.15 32.43
C ASP A 251 11.21 -7.67 32.27
N GLU A 252 10.02 -8.22 32.44
CA GLU A 252 9.74 -9.64 32.16
C GLU A 252 10.01 -10.02 30.70
N VAL A 253 9.67 -9.12 29.75
CA VAL A 253 10.01 -9.36 28.32
C VAL A 253 11.52 -9.39 28.14
N ALA A 254 12.27 -8.47 28.74
CA ALA A 254 13.72 -8.41 28.65
C ALA A 254 14.39 -9.67 29.26
N ASP A 255 13.89 -10.07 30.44
CA ASP A 255 14.37 -11.28 31.13
C ASP A 255 14.07 -12.53 30.32
N HIS A 256 12.88 -12.68 29.75
CA HIS A 256 12.50 -13.80 28.90
C HIS A 256 13.44 -14.00 27.71
N VAL A 257 13.96 -12.91 27.15
CA VAL A 257 14.88 -12.97 25.99
C VAL A 257 16.35 -12.79 26.40
N ASN A 258 16.67 -12.84 27.70
CA ASN A 258 18.02 -12.76 28.26
C ASN A 258 18.81 -11.52 27.84
N ILE A 259 18.18 -10.34 27.84
CA ILE A 259 18.81 -9.03 27.60
C ILE A 259 18.39 -8.02 28.65
N SER A 260 19.15 -6.95 28.79
CA SER A 260 18.72 -5.85 29.68
C SER A 260 17.56 -5.06 29.05
N ARG A 261 16.71 -4.44 29.88
CA ARG A 261 15.65 -3.54 29.43
C ARG A 261 16.17 -2.43 28.49
N ARG A 262 17.34 -1.87 28.80
CA ARG A 262 17.97 -0.84 27.96
C ARG A 262 18.32 -1.40 26.56
N GLN A 263 18.78 -2.64 26.48
CA GLN A 263 19.02 -3.29 25.20
C GLN A 263 17.72 -3.54 24.43
N LEU A 264 16.67 -3.99 25.11
CA LEU A 264 15.33 -4.17 24.51
C LEU A 264 14.82 -2.85 23.93
N GLU A 265 14.85 -1.76 24.69
CA GLU A 265 14.44 -0.43 24.24
C GLU A 265 15.26 0.07 23.02
N ARG A 266 16.59 -0.17 23.03
CA ARG A 266 17.47 0.15 21.91
C ARG A 266 17.13 -0.65 20.66
N LEU A 267 16.88 -1.95 20.78
CA LEU A 267 16.51 -2.81 19.65
C LEU A 267 15.19 -2.36 19.05
N PHE A 268 14.18 -2.11 19.85
CA PHE A 268 12.89 -1.62 19.37
C PHE A 268 13.02 -0.25 18.69
N LYS A 269 13.79 0.67 19.27
CA LYS A 269 13.99 2.00 18.67
C LYS A 269 14.69 1.94 17.32
N ILE A 270 15.71 1.08 17.17
CA ILE A 270 16.49 0.94 15.93
C ILE A 270 15.70 0.22 14.84
N TYR A 271 15.07 -0.92 15.16
CA TYR A 271 14.50 -1.83 14.17
C TYR A 271 12.99 -1.73 14.02
N VAL A 272 12.27 -1.17 15.01
CA VAL A 272 10.82 -1.04 15.05
C VAL A 272 10.37 0.43 14.94
N GLY A 273 11.28 1.36 15.25
CA GLY A 273 10.99 2.80 15.21
C GLY A 273 10.12 3.30 16.38
N THR A 274 9.78 2.43 17.35
CA THR A 274 8.94 2.77 18.51
C THR A 274 9.50 2.15 19.80
N SER A 275 8.92 2.46 20.95
CA SER A 275 9.29 1.77 22.20
C SER A 275 8.62 0.39 22.31
N PRO A 276 9.21 -0.58 23.04
CA PRO A 276 8.58 -1.88 23.28
C PRO A 276 7.19 -1.73 23.94
N LEU A 277 7.02 -0.81 24.86
CA LEU A 277 5.73 -0.54 25.52
C LEU A 277 4.67 -0.06 24.52
N GLN A 278 5.03 0.85 23.61
CA GLN A 278 4.10 1.34 22.58
C GLN A 278 3.75 0.23 21.59
N PHE A 279 4.73 -0.54 21.16
CA PHE A 279 4.50 -1.71 20.31
C PHE A 279 3.52 -2.70 20.94
N TYR A 280 3.69 -2.98 22.24
CA TYR A 280 2.80 -3.87 22.99
C TYR A 280 1.37 -3.33 23.12
N ALA A 281 1.25 -2.02 23.39
CA ALA A 281 -0.06 -1.35 23.40
C ALA A 281 -0.76 -1.44 22.04
N ASP A 282 -0.02 -1.29 20.94
CA ASP A 282 -0.56 -1.40 19.58
C ASP A 282 -1.03 -2.83 19.26
N LEU A 283 -0.34 -3.88 19.74
CA LEU A 283 -0.79 -5.27 19.62
C LEU A 283 -2.13 -5.50 20.33
N ARG A 284 -2.27 -5.00 21.56
CA ARG A 284 -3.51 -5.10 22.35
C ARG A 284 -4.68 -4.37 21.69
N VAL A 285 -4.44 -3.18 21.14
CA VAL A 285 -5.47 -2.42 20.41
C VAL A 285 -5.90 -3.14 19.14
N LYS A 286 -4.96 -3.77 18.40
CA LYS A 286 -5.28 -4.58 17.22
C LYS A 286 -6.12 -5.81 17.59
N ARG A 287 -5.79 -6.50 18.70
CA ARG A 287 -6.60 -7.62 19.21
C ARG A 287 -8.02 -7.17 19.57
N ALA A 288 -8.16 -6.03 20.26
CA ALA A 288 -9.47 -5.47 20.59
C ALA A 288 -10.28 -5.13 19.34
N TYR A 289 -9.64 -4.60 18.30
CA TYR A 289 -10.28 -4.32 17.02
C TYR A 289 -10.81 -5.59 16.36
N ALA A 290 -10.01 -6.66 16.30
CA ALA A 290 -10.43 -7.94 15.76
C ALA A 290 -11.65 -8.52 16.54
N LEU A 291 -11.57 -8.52 17.88
CA LEU A 291 -12.68 -9.00 18.72
C LEU A 291 -13.97 -8.17 18.56
N LEU A 292 -13.86 -6.86 18.35
CA LEU A 292 -15.00 -6.00 18.07
C LEU A 292 -15.73 -6.36 16.75
N ASN A 293 -14.97 -6.75 15.73
CA ASN A 293 -15.52 -7.12 14.42
C ASN A 293 -16.04 -8.55 14.36
N GLU A 294 -15.38 -9.47 15.05
CA GLU A 294 -15.57 -10.90 14.84
C GLU A 294 -16.43 -11.56 15.94
N THR A 295 -16.75 -10.83 17.03
CA THR A 295 -17.45 -11.39 18.18
C THR A 295 -18.56 -10.51 18.71
N SER A 296 -19.51 -11.12 19.45
CA SER A 296 -20.56 -10.42 20.20
C SER A 296 -20.14 -10.04 21.64
N LEU A 297 -18.88 -10.21 22.02
CA LEU A 297 -18.37 -9.88 23.35
C LEU A 297 -18.65 -8.42 23.73
N SER A 298 -19.01 -8.18 24.97
CA SER A 298 -19.16 -6.82 25.51
C SER A 298 -17.84 -6.05 25.48
N ILE A 299 -17.90 -4.72 25.52
CA ILE A 299 -16.67 -3.88 25.56
C ILE A 299 -15.80 -4.22 26.79
N THR A 300 -16.43 -4.64 27.90
CA THR A 300 -15.74 -5.06 29.11
C THR A 300 -14.97 -6.37 28.89
N GLU A 301 -15.60 -7.36 28.29
CA GLU A 301 -14.95 -8.64 27.96
C GLU A 301 -13.82 -8.44 26.94
N ILE A 302 -14.01 -7.59 25.94
CA ILE A 302 -12.96 -7.24 24.96
C ILE A 302 -11.79 -6.54 25.63
N ALA A 303 -12.04 -5.63 26.58
CA ALA A 303 -10.97 -4.99 27.32
C ALA A 303 -10.14 -6.03 28.09
N ALA A 304 -10.79 -6.94 28.81
CA ALA A 304 -10.12 -8.01 29.52
C ALA A 304 -9.34 -8.94 28.57
N ALA A 305 -10.01 -9.46 27.53
CA ALA A 305 -9.40 -10.38 26.56
C ALA A 305 -8.25 -9.76 25.75
N SER A 306 -8.16 -8.43 25.72
CA SER A 306 -7.06 -7.68 25.08
C SER A 306 -6.05 -7.14 26.10
N GLY A 307 -6.13 -7.55 27.38
CA GLY A 307 -5.19 -7.21 28.42
C GLY A 307 -5.27 -5.78 28.94
N PHE A 308 -6.39 -5.08 28.74
CA PHE A 308 -6.61 -3.76 29.32
C PHE A 308 -7.21 -3.88 30.72
N THR A 309 -6.70 -3.11 31.67
CA THR A 309 -7.18 -3.11 33.05
C THR A 309 -8.55 -2.45 33.23
N SER A 310 -9.01 -1.70 32.22
CA SER A 310 -10.33 -1.07 32.23
C SER A 310 -10.82 -0.75 30.80
N THR A 311 -12.15 -0.65 30.66
CA THR A 311 -12.77 -0.19 29.40
C THR A 311 -12.37 1.24 29.05
N SER A 312 -12.08 2.09 30.03
CA SER A 312 -11.60 3.47 29.82
C SER A 312 -10.21 3.48 29.19
N GLN A 313 -9.32 2.60 29.65
CA GLN A 313 -7.98 2.47 29.08
C GLN A 313 -8.05 1.98 27.62
N LEU A 314 -8.86 0.95 27.35
CA LEU A 314 -9.12 0.50 25.99
C LEU A 314 -9.67 1.64 25.13
N ALA A 315 -10.70 2.36 25.60
CA ALA A 315 -11.33 3.43 24.83
C ALA A 315 -10.36 4.57 24.47
N ASN A 316 -9.46 4.93 25.39
CA ASN A 316 -8.45 5.96 25.14
C ASN A 316 -7.42 5.51 24.09
N GLN A 317 -6.88 4.29 24.21
CA GLN A 317 -5.91 3.77 23.26
C GLN A 317 -6.55 3.51 21.88
N PHE A 318 -7.77 2.98 21.86
CA PHE A 318 -8.53 2.72 20.64
C PHE A 318 -8.84 4.02 19.89
N ARG A 319 -9.32 5.06 20.61
CA ARG A 319 -9.58 6.37 20.01
C ARG A 319 -8.31 7.02 19.46
N LYS A 320 -7.19 6.90 20.20
CA LYS A 320 -5.89 7.40 19.72
C LYS A 320 -5.47 6.73 18.41
N ARG A 321 -5.79 5.45 18.21
CA ARG A 321 -5.40 4.66 17.04
C ARG A 321 -6.37 4.81 15.87
N PHE A 322 -7.69 4.77 16.14
CA PHE A 322 -8.74 4.65 15.12
C PHE A 322 -9.65 5.89 15.02
N GLY A 323 -9.47 6.90 15.87
CA GLY A 323 -10.28 8.12 15.86
C GLY A 323 -11.62 8.03 16.60
N HIS A 324 -12.11 6.82 16.88
CA HIS A 324 -13.41 6.55 17.49
C HIS A 324 -13.28 5.68 18.76
N SER A 325 -14.32 5.71 19.62
CA SER A 325 -14.37 4.77 20.75
C SER A 325 -14.80 3.37 20.28
N PRO A 326 -14.46 2.29 21.03
CA PRO A 326 -14.92 0.93 20.71
C PRO A 326 -16.45 0.83 20.61
N SER A 327 -17.18 1.52 21.50
CA SER A 327 -18.66 1.52 21.52
C SER A 327 -19.24 2.26 20.31
N SER A 328 -18.64 3.38 19.90
CA SER A 328 -19.05 4.12 18.69
C SER A 328 -18.75 3.31 17.44
N PHE A 329 -17.58 2.69 17.40
CA PHE A 329 -17.18 1.82 16.27
C PHE A 329 -18.18 0.67 16.07
N ARG A 330 -18.58 -0.04 17.15
CA ARG A 330 -19.55 -1.14 17.06
C ARG A 330 -20.93 -0.70 16.56
N LYS A 331 -21.41 0.48 16.95
CA LYS A 331 -22.70 1.01 16.50
C LYS A 331 -22.73 1.29 14.99
N THR A 332 -21.65 1.78 14.42
CA THR A 332 -21.55 2.11 12.99
C THR A 332 -21.54 0.87 12.08
N TRP A 333 -21.35 -0.34 12.63
CA TRP A 333 -21.32 -1.60 11.86
C TRP A 333 -22.60 -2.44 12.01
N HIS A 334 -23.52 -2.07 12.92
CA HIS A 334 -24.79 -2.77 13.14
C HIS A 334 -26.02 -1.95 12.71
N ASP A 335 -25.81 -0.72 12.23
CA ASP A 335 -26.79 0.11 11.53
C ASP A 335 -26.51 0.08 10.01
#